data_37a2c015faf23968eab28e987dc6e67c
#
_entry.id   37a2c015faf23968eab28e987dc6e67c
#
_cell.length_a   1.000
_cell.length_b   1.000
_cell.length_c   1.000
_cell.angle_alpha   90.00
_cell.angle_beta   90.00
_cell.angle_gamma   90.00
#
_symmetry.space_group_name_H-M   'P 1'
#
loop_
_entity.id
_entity.type
_entity.pdbx_description
1 polymer ?
#
loop_
_entity_poly.entity_id
_entity_poly.type
_entity_poly.pdbx_seq_one_letter_code
_entity_poly.pdbx_strand_id
1 'polypeptide(L)'
;MTDKVQIEVLYREMYAAMVAKDTATLNRVHADNFVLTHMTGMHQSKQEYIRAIAGGTLNYYSAEHEQMDIKVDGNHATLTGRSRVNAAVFGGGRHTWRLQLYFQLSRYNGHWLFTNAQASTY
;
A
#
# COMPACT_ATOMS: atom_id res chain seq x y z
N MET A 1 -7.40 -15.49 -14.13
CA MET A 1 -7.49 -14.18 -13.42
C MET A 1 -6.76 -13.16 -14.26
N THR A 2 -7.42 -12.06 -14.60
CA THR A 2 -6.80 -10.97 -15.37
C THR A 2 -5.76 -10.23 -14.53
N ASP A 3 -4.86 -9.47 -15.18
CA ASP A 3 -3.88 -8.65 -14.46
C ASP A 3 -4.56 -7.63 -13.55
N LYS A 4 -5.62 -6.99 -14.02
CA LYS A 4 -6.37 -6.02 -13.20
C LYS A 4 -6.93 -6.65 -11.94
N VAL A 5 -7.51 -7.85 -12.03
CA VAL A 5 -8.06 -8.56 -10.87
C VAL A 5 -6.94 -8.96 -9.92
N GLN A 6 -5.81 -9.41 -10.43
CA GLN A 6 -4.65 -9.74 -9.60
C GLN A 6 -4.18 -8.52 -8.79
N ILE A 7 -4.14 -7.35 -9.43
CA ILE A 7 -3.71 -6.11 -8.78
C ILE A 7 -4.74 -5.64 -7.75
N GLU A 8 -6.03 -5.79 -8.04
CA GLU A 8 -7.08 -5.50 -7.05
C GLU A 8 -6.95 -6.38 -5.81
N VAL A 9 -6.73 -7.68 -6.01
CA VAL A 9 -6.51 -8.63 -4.90
C VAL A 9 -5.26 -8.24 -4.11
N LEU A 10 -4.19 -7.86 -4.80
CA LEU A 10 -2.95 -7.44 -4.15
C LEU A 10 -3.15 -6.21 -3.27
N TYR A 11 -3.91 -5.23 -3.74
CA TYR A 11 -4.24 -4.01 -2.99
C TYR A 11 -5.02 -4.34 -1.71
N ARG A 12 -6.05 -5.20 -1.81
CA ARG A 12 -6.85 -5.62 -0.66
C ARG A 12 -6.01 -6.43 0.33
N GLU A 13 -5.18 -7.31 -0.18
CA GLU A 13 -4.27 -8.14 0.63
C GLU A 13 -3.27 -7.28 1.38
N MET A 14 -2.72 -6.26 0.73
CA MET A 14 -1.80 -5.31 1.36
C MET A 14 -2.47 -4.60 2.54
N TYR A 15 -3.66 -4.04 2.36
CA TYR A 15 -4.36 -3.36 3.45
C TYR A 15 -4.74 -4.32 4.58
N ALA A 16 -5.19 -5.52 4.27
CA ALA A 16 -5.48 -6.53 5.29
C ALA A 16 -4.23 -6.86 6.11
N ALA A 17 -3.09 -6.97 5.45
CA ALA A 17 -1.80 -7.22 6.11
C ALA A 17 -1.37 -6.04 6.98
N MET A 18 -1.62 -4.80 6.54
CA MET A 18 -1.33 -3.60 7.32
C MET A 18 -2.15 -3.58 8.61
N VAL A 19 -3.43 -3.90 8.53
CA VAL A 19 -4.32 -3.96 9.69
C VAL A 19 -3.90 -5.07 10.66
N ALA A 20 -3.56 -6.24 10.13
CA ALA A 20 -3.18 -7.41 10.93
C ALA A 20 -1.72 -7.36 11.40
N LYS A 21 -0.92 -6.41 10.93
CA LYS A 21 0.54 -6.36 11.13
C LYS A 21 1.21 -7.65 10.67
N ASP A 22 0.73 -8.18 9.53
CA ASP A 22 1.27 -9.38 8.90
C ASP A 22 2.49 -9.00 8.05
N THR A 23 3.64 -9.00 8.71
CA THR A 23 4.90 -8.58 8.09
C THR A 23 5.35 -9.53 6.97
N ALA A 24 5.02 -10.80 7.06
CA ALA A 24 5.36 -11.77 6.00
C ALA A 24 4.65 -11.43 4.69
N THR A 25 3.35 -11.13 4.75
CA THR A 25 2.58 -10.72 3.57
C THR A 25 3.07 -9.37 3.05
N LEU A 26 3.31 -8.39 3.93
CA LEU A 26 3.84 -7.08 3.53
C LEU A 26 5.18 -7.24 2.82
N ASN A 27 6.04 -8.11 3.31
CA ASN A 27 7.33 -8.38 2.68
C ASN A 27 7.16 -9.02 1.28
N ARG A 28 6.17 -9.89 1.12
CA ARG A 28 5.91 -10.61 -0.13
C ARG A 28 5.34 -9.71 -1.23
N VAL A 29 4.44 -8.78 -0.90
CA VAL A 29 3.73 -7.97 -1.89
C VAL A 29 4.51 -6.73 -2.35
N HIS A 30 5.54 -6.33 -1.63
CA HIS A 30 6.38 -5.17 -1.98
C HIS A 30 7.71 -5.63 -2.57
N ALA A 31 8.14 -4.98 -3.65
CA ALA A 31 9.47 -5.22 -4.22
C ALA A 31 10.57 -4.72 -3.27
N ASP A 32 11.76 -5.29 -3.40
CA ASP A 32 12.88 -4.93 -2.51
C ASP A 32 13.26 -3.45 -2.59
N ASN A 33 13.06 -2.83 -3.74
CA ASN A 33 13.35 -1.42 -3.97
C ASN A 33 12.14 -0.49 -3.70
N PHE A 34 11.09 -1.01 -3.08
CA PHE A 34 9.89 -0.24 -2.80
C PHE A 34 10.20 0.99 -1.94
N VAL A 35 9.60 2.12 -2.29
CA VAL A 35 9.64 3.37 -1.51
C VAL A 35 8.23 3.92 -1.38
N LEU A 36 7.85 4.26 -0.16
CA LEU A 36 6.63 4.99 0.13
C LEU A 36 6.97 6.46 0.39
N THR A 37 6.31 7.36 -0.33
CA THR A 37 6.35 8.79 -0.05
C THR A 37 5.07 9.20 0.65
N HIS A 38 5.21 9.67 1.90
CA HIS A 38 4.09 10.14 2.71
C HIS A 38 3.62 11.52 2.25
N MET A 39 2.44 11.95 2.72
CA MET A 39 1.85 13.26 2.38
C MET A 39 2.75 14.43 2.76
N THR A 40 3.60 14.25 3.76
CA THR A 40 4.57 15.25 4.21
C THR A 40 5.80 15.36 3.31
N GLY A 41 5.94 14.43 2.35
CA GLY A 41 7.14 14.29 1.52
C GLY A 41 8.19 13.35 2.10
N MET A 42 7.96 12.80 3.29
CA MET A 42 8.89 11.86 3.92
C MET A 42 8.91 10.54 3.13
N HIS A 43 10.11 10.03 2.87
CA HIS A 43 10.32 8.75 2.18
C HIS A 43 10.61 7.65 3.20
N GLN A 44 10.01 6.47 2.97
CA GLN A 44 10.35 5.26 3.70
C GLN A 44 10.69 4.15 2.71
N SER A 45 11.80 3.46 2.96
CA SER A 45 12.13 2.22 2.25
C SER A 45 11.16 1.11 2.65
N LYS A 46 11.16 0.01 1.90
CA LYS A 46 10.37 -1.18 2.24
C LYS A 46 10.58 -1.60 3.70
N GLN A 47 11.82 -1.70 4.14
CA GLN A 47 12.14 -2.15 5.50
C GLN A 47 11.68 -1.14 6.55
N GLU A 48 11.88 0.15 6.32
CA GLU A 48 11.44 1.20 7.22
C GLU A 48 9.92 1.21 7.37
N TYR A 49 9.22 1.07 6.25
CA TYR A 49 7.76 1.03 6.21
C TYR A 49 7.20 -0.17 6.98
N ILE A 50 7.72 -1.37 6.70
CA ILE A 50 7.27 -2.60 7.38
C ILE A 50 7.59 -2.54 8.88
N ARG A 51 8.78 -2.04 9.23
CA ARG A 51 9.19 -1.88 10.63
C ARG A 51 8.29 -0.88 11.37
N ALA A 52 7.89 0.20 10.71
CA ALA A 52 6.98 1.18 11.28
C ALA A 52 5.61 0.58 11.59
N ILE A 53 5.10 -0.30 10.73
CA ILE A 53 3.83 -1.01 10.95
C ILE A 53 3.98 -2.01 12.10
N ALA A 54 5.04 -2.82 12.09
CA ALA A 54 5.28 -3.82 13.13
C ALA A 54 5.49 -3.19 14.51
N GLY A 55 6.18 -2.06 14.55
CA GLY A 55 6.56 -1.38 15.80
C GLY A 55 5.52 -0.40 16.33
N GLY A 56 4.41 -0.17 15.62
CA GLY A 56 3.34 0.71 16.09
C GLY A 56 3.51 2.19 15.79
N THR A 57 4.50 2.58 14.99
CA THR A 57 4.61 3.96 14.47
C THR A 57 3.48 4.25 13.47
N LEU A 58 3.13 3.25 12.66
CA LEU A 58 1.99 3.28 11.75
C LEU A 58 1.01 2.19 12.20
N ASN A 59 -0.15 2.60 12.70
CA ASN A 59 -1.18 1.68 13.16
C ASN A 59 -2.42 1.81 12.28
N TYR A 60 -2.79 0.72 11.61
CA TYR A 60 -3.97 0.66 10.75
C TYR A 60 -5.01 -0.24 11.42
N TYR A 61 -6.25 0.24 11.54
CA TYR A 61 -7.33 -0.46 12.24
C TYR A 61 -8.39 -1.00 11.29
N SER A 62 -8.66 -0.27 10.21
CA SER A 62 -9.61 -0.71 9.18
C SER A 62 -9.36 0.06 7.90
N ALA A 63 -9.80 -0.51 6.78
CA ALA A 63 -9.78 0.14 5.48
C ALA A 63 -11.04 -0.23 4.72
N GLU A 64 -11.71 0.79 4.17
CA GLU A 64 -12.89 0.64 3.33
C GLU A 64 -12.54 1.17 1.94
N HIS A 65 -12.49 0.28 0.96
CA HIS A 65 -12.03 0.64 -0.40
C HIS A 65 -13.18 1.23 -1.20
N GLU A 66 -12.96 2.43 -1.71
CA GLU A 66 -13.97 3.17 -2.45
C GLU A 66 -13.72 3.16 -3.96
N GLN A 67 -12.47 3.22 -4.39
CA GLN A 67 -12.14 3.26 -5.80
C GLN A 67 -10.76 2.66 -6.06
N MET A 68 -10.65 1.94 -7.17
CA MET A 68 -9.38 1.45 -7.70
C MET A 68 -9.36 1.72 -9.19
N ASP A 69 -8.38 2.49 -9.65
CA ASP A 69 -8.15 2.77 -11.07
C ASP A 69 -6.82 2.14 -11.47
N ILE A 70 -6.88 1.12 -12.31
CA ILE A 70 -5.74 0.27 -12.65
C ILE A 70 -5.47 0.36 -14.15
N LYS A 71 -4.22 0.64 -14.51
CA LYS A 71 -3.76 0.64 -15.90
C LYS A 71 -2.58 -0.32 -16.01
N VAL A 72 -2.67 -1.25 -16.96
CA VAL A 72 -1.64 -2.27 -17.20
C VAL A 72 -1.00 -2.03 -18.55
N ASP A 73 0.33 -2.05 -18.59
CA ASP A 73 1.13 -1.92 -19.80
C ASP A 73 2.29 -2.94 -19.73
N GLY A 74 2.09 -4.10 -20.37
CA GLY A 74 3.08 -5.19 -20.33
C GLY A 74 3.36 -5.68 -18.92
N ASN A 75 4.62 -5.55 -18.49
CA ASN A 75 5.08 -5.94 -17.16
C ASN A 75 5.04 -4.80 -16.15
N HIS A 76 4.42 -3.68 -16.49
CA HIS A 76 4.25 -2.52 -15.63
C HIS A 76 2.78 -2.18 -15.47
N ALA A 77 2.44 -1.62 -14.32
CA ALA A 77 1.09 -1.16 -14.05
C ALA A 77 1.11 0.04 -13.11
N THR A 78 0.02 0.78 -13.12
CA THR A 78 -0.26 1.81 -12.12
C THR A 78 -1.60 1.52 -11.46
N LEU A 79 -1.71 1.88 -10.20
CA LEU A 79 -2.94 1.76 -9.43
C LEU A 79 -3.15 3.04 -8.63
N THR A 80 -4.27 3.71 -8.85
CA THR A 80 -4.72 4.77 -7.96
C THR A 80 -5.84 4.22 -7.11
N GLY A 81 -5.57 4.03 -5.81
CA GLY A 81 -6.53 3.48 -4.86
C GLY A 81 -7.01 4.56 -3.89
N ARG A 82 -8.32 4.64 -3.69
CA ARG A 82 -8.96 5.54 -2.74
C ARG A 82 -9.67 4.70 -1.69
N SER A 83 -9.30 4.92 -0.43
CA SER A 83 -9.85 4.14 0.69
C SER A 83 -10.04 5.04 1.90
N ARG A 84 -11.09 4.79 2.66
CA ARG A 84 -11.24 5.35 4.01
C ARG A 84 -10.46 4.46 4.95
N VAL A 85 -9.44 5.02 5.57
CA VAL A 85 -8.51 4.26 6.39
C VAL A 85 -8.55 4.81 7.81
N ASN A 86 -8.94 3.97 8.76
CA ASN A 86 -8.88 4.33 10.17
C ASN A 86 -7.50 3.98 10.69
N ALA A 87 -6.75 5.00 11.10
CA ALA A 87 -5.34 4.84 11.46
C ALA A 87 -4.89 5.86 12.48
N ALA A 88 -3.85 5.48 13.23
CA ALA A 88 -3.07 6.39 14.06
C ALA A 88 -1.63 6.32 13.58
N VAL A 89 -1.09 7.45 13.15
CA VAL A 89 0.22 7.51 12.50
C VAL A 89 1.16 8.45 13.24
N PHE A 90 2.43 8.05 13.34
CA PHE A 90 3.50 8.85 13.95
C PHE A 90 3.17 9.39 15.36
N GLY A 91 2.56 8.54 16.18
CA GLY A 91 2.21 8.90 17.56
C GLY A 91 0.97 9.78 17.70
N GLY A 92 0.28 10.08 16.60
CA GLY A 92 -0.97 10.85 16.60
C GLY A 92 -2.17 10.03 17.06
N GLY A 93 -3.30 10.70 17.22
CA GLY A 93 -4.56 10.05 17.57
C GLY A 93 -5.15 9.27 16.42
N ARG A 94 -6.03 8.32 16.77
CA ARG A 94 -6.75 7.50 15.82
C ARG A 94 -7.86 8.31 15.14
N HIS A 95 -7.88 8.34 13.79
CA HIS A 95 -9.00 8.89 13.05
C HIS A 95 -9.09 8.30 11.64
N THR A 96 -10.16 8.63 10.94
CA THR A 96 -10.39 8.13 9.58
C THR A 96 -9.85 9.14 8.56
N TRP A 97 -8.96 8.64 7.70
CA TRP A 97 -8.36 9.38 6.60
C TRP A 97 -9.03 8.99 5.29
N ARG A 98 -9.31 9.94 4.45
CA ARG A 98 -9.62 9.68 3.04
C ARG A 98 -8.29 9.61 2.29
N LEU A 99 -7.72 8.42 2.24
CA LEU A 99 -6.36 8.20 1.77
C LEU A 99 -6.35 7.74 0.31
N GLN A 100 -5.59 8.45 -0.51
CA GLN A 100 -5.30 8.04 -1.87
C GLN A 100 -3.86 7.57 -1.96
N LEU A 101 -3.67 6.36 -2.50
CA LEU A 101 -2.35 5.83 -2.78
C LEU A 101 -2.20 5.65 -4.28
N TYR A 102 -1.18 6.26 -4.85
CA TYR A 102 -0.79 6.05 -6.23
C TYR A 102 0.39 5.11 -6.24
N PHE A 103 0.19 3.93 -6.83
CA PHE A 103 1.21 2.89 -6.90
C PHE A 103 1.76 2.74 -8.30
N GLN A 104 3.05 2.43 -8.38
CA GLN A 104 3.65 1.79 -9.52
C GLN A 104 3.89 0.33 -9.16
N LEU A 105 3.67 -0.56 -10.12
CA LEU A 105 3.85 -2.00 -9.96
C LEU A 105 4.67 -2.54 -11.12
N SER A 106 5.40 -3.63 -10.84
CA SER A 106 6.08 -4.40 -11.87
C SER A 106 5.79 -5.88 -11.65
N ARG A 107 5.80 -6.64 -12.75
CA ARG A 107 5.60 -8.08 -12.70
C ARG A 107 6.95 -8.78 -12.71
N TYR A 108 7.18 -9.60 -11.69
CA TYR A 108 8.39 -10.41 -11.53
C TYR A 108 8.00 -11.88 -11.49
N ASN A 109 8.51 -12.68 -12.40
CA ASN A 109 8.22 -14.12 -12.46
C ASN A 109 6.72 -14.43 -12.39
N GLY A 110 5.91 -13.65 -13.09
CA GLY A 110 4.46 -13.83 -13.13
C GLY A 110 3.70 -13.23 -11.95
N HIS A 111 4.37 -12.57 -11.01
CA HIS A 111 3.75 -11.96 -9.83
C HIS A 111 3.89 -10.44 -9.84
N TRP A 112 2.78 -9.75 -9.59
CA TRP A 112 2.78 -8.29 -9.45
C TRP A 112 3.27 -7.90 -8.06
N LEU A 113 4.17 -6.91 -8.01
CA LEU A 113 4.68 -6.34 -6.77
C LEU A 113 4.60 -4.82 -6.81
N PHE A 114 4.32 -4.20 -5.68
CA PHE A 114 4.40 -2.74 -5.55
C PHE A 114 5.86 -2.31 -5.55
N THR A 115 6.20 -1.36 -6.43
CA THR A 115 7.56 -0.83 -6.53
C THR A 115 7.69 0.59 -6.00
N ASN A 116 6.58 1.33 -5.94
CA ASN A 116 6.58 2.71 -5.47
C ASN A 116 5.15 3.08 -5.05
N ALA A 117 5.03 3.93 -4.05
CA ALA A 117 3.76 4.46 -3.62
C ALA A 117 3.90 5.92 -3.20
N GLN A 118 2.88 6.73 -3.52
CA GLN A 118 2.76 8.11 -3.07
C GLN A 118 1.41 8.28 -2.38
N ALA A 119 1.42 8.80 -1.16
CA ALA A 119 0.23 9.04 -0.38
C ALA A 119 -0.27 10.47 -0.55
N SER A 120 -1.60 10.61 -0.65
CA SER A 120 -2.29 11.90 -0.66
C SER A 120 -3.68 11.71 -0.06
N THR A 121 -4.47 12.76 0.01
CA THR A 121 -5.87 12.70 0.42
C THR A 121 -6.77 13.00 -0.77
N TYR A 122 -8.05 12.69 -0.61
CA TYR A 122 -9.03 12.99 -1.65
C TYR A 122 -10.35 13.47 -1.07
#